data_229812bf80c262156ded77824ffc37cf
#
_entry.id   229812bf80c262156ded77824ffc37cf
#
_cell.length_a   1.000
_cell.length_b   1.000
_cell.length_c   1.000
_cell.angle_alpha   90.00
_cell.angle_beta   90.00
_cell.angle_gamma   90.00
#
_symmetry.space_group_name_H-M   'P 1'
#
loop_
_entity.id
_entity.type
_entity.pdbx_description
1 polymer ?
#
loop_
_entity_poly.entity_id
_entity_poly.type
_entity_poly.pdbx_seq_one_letter_code
_entity_poly.pdbx_strand_id
1 'polypeptide(L)'
;NKIGYFSFTQKAAYHARDRAMSKFNLSEDDLPYFRTLHSLAFRRLGIKKEDVMQRRHYEDLGNKTGYNLDYNEYDNEHTGLFTTKSDLLRIVQMAKLRNITPERQYNLKEHTQDITIQQLKQFVSDLNQYKKDYTLIDFTDMITEFIKSDKSPKFDVVFIDEAQDLSLSQWDMARSIWDKTQDTFIAGDDDQAIFRWAGADVDSFITQTGKIMQLTQSYRIPQVVHDIASKIINKIQNRLPKEWRPKTQRGLLSYYDDFEQ
;
A
#
# COMPACT_ATOMS: atom_id res chain seq x y z
N ASN A 1 12.33 13.38 -21.20
CA ASN A 1 11.19 12.52 -20.86
C ASN A 1 10.99 12.51 -19.35
N LYS A 2 9.74 12.66 -18.91
CA LYS A 2 9.39 12.65 -17.49
C LYS A 2 8.89 11.28 -17.09
N ILE A 3 9.67 10.59 -16.26
CA ILE A 3 9.39 9.22 -15.85
C ILE A 3 8.91 9.21 -14.40
N GLY A 4 7.78 8.56 -14.14
CA GLY A 4 7.30 8.22 -12.80
C GLY A 4 7.57 6.75 -12.49
N TYR A 5 8.11 6.46 -11.33
CA TYR A 5 8.22 5.11 -10.79
C TYR A 5 7.64 5.10 -9.38
N PHE A 6 6.57 4.34 -9.21
CA PHE A 6 5.83 4.27 -7.95
C PHE A 6 5.81 2.84 -7.44
N SER A 7 6.20 2.66 -6.18
CA SER A 7 6.13 1.37 -5.52
C SER A 7 5.36 1.48 -4.20
N PHE A 8 4.88 0.36 -3.71
CA PHE A 8 4.17 0.29 -2.44
C PHE A 8 5.05 0.71 -1.27
N THR A 9 6.33 0.30 -1.23
CA THR A 9 7.26 0.64 -0.16
C THR A 9 8.32 1.65 -0.57
N GLN A 10 8.76 2.49 0.36
CA GLN A 10 9.87 3.42 0.14
C GLN A 10 11.16 2.68 -0.21
N LYS A 11 11.43 1.55 0.46
CA LYS A 11 12.62 0.73 0.21
C LYS A 11 12.69 0.24 -1.23
N ALA A 12 11.56 -0.25 -1.78
CA ALA A 12 11.49 -0.70 -3.16
C ALA A 12 11.70 0.47 -4.14
N ALA A 13 11.07 1.63 -3.88
CA ALA A 13 11.23 2.81 -4.72
C ALA A 13 12.67 3.32 -4.74
N TYR A 14 13.34 3.38 -3.59
CA TYR A 14 14.74 3.81 -3.50
C TYR A 14 15.70 2.81 -4.14
N HIS A 15 15.48 1.51 -3.93
CA HIS A 15 16.28 0.48 -4.58
C HIS A 15 16.19 0.55 -6.11
N ALA A 16 14.98 0.79 -6.65
CA ALA A 16 14.80 0.99 -8.10
C ALA A 16 15.52 2.26 -8.58
N ARG A 17 15.44 3.36 -7.82
CA ARG A 17 16.15 4.61 -8.10
C ARG A 17 17.66 4.38 -8.15
N ASP A 18 18.23 3.76 -7.12
CA ASP A 18 19.67 3.52 -7.02
C ASP A 18 20.20 2.64 -8.15
N ARG A 19 19.40 1.63 -8.54
CA ARG A 19 19.71 0.80 -9.72
C ARG A 19 19.67 1.60 -11.02
N ALA A 20 18.68 2.48 -11.20
CA ALA A 20 18.58 3.33 -12.38
C ALA A 20 19.76 4.32 -12.44
N MET A 21 20.11 4.95 -11.31
CA MET A 21 21.28 5.83 -11.21
C MET A 21 22.55 5.11 -11.63
N SER A 22 22.81 3.94 -11.07
CA SER A 22 24.00 3.16 -11.38
C SER A 22 24.05 2.66 -12.83
N LYS A 23 22.89 2.21 -13.36
CA LYS A 23 22.83 1.62 -14.70
C LYS A 23 22.93 2.66 -15.82
N PHE A 24 22.37 3.85 -15.60
CA PHE A 24 22.26 4.89 -16.62
C PHE A 24 23.11 6.11 -16.35
N ASN A 25 23.98 6.06 -15.33
CA ASN A 25 24.82 7.17 -14.89
C ASN A 25 24.03 8.47 -14.63
N LEU A 26 22.91 8.34 -13.87
CA LEU A 26 22.03 9.44 -13.49
C LEU A 26 22.28 9.88 -12.06
N SER A 27 21.89 11.11 -11.75
CA SER A 27 21.84 11.65 -10.39
C SER A 27 20.46 11.45 -9.73
N GLU A 28 20.35 11.68 -8.43
CA GLU A 28 19.07 11.67 -7.73
C GLU A 28 18.10 12.74 -8.28
N ASP A 29 18.62 13.90 -8.68
CA ASP A 29 17.83 14.99 -9.23
C ASP A 29 17.22 14.67 -10.60
N ASP A 30 17.81 13.72 -11.33
CA ASP A 30 17.25 13.22 -12.59
C ASP A 30 16.03 12.32 -12.39
N LEU A 31 15.86 11.76 -11.17
CA LEU A 31 14.84 10.78 -10.82
C LEU A 31 13.89 11.26 -9.70
N PRO A 32 13.31 12.48 -9.78
CA PRO A 32 12.55 13.09 -8.70
C PRO A 32 11.21 12.37 -8.40
N TYR A 33 10.78 11.46 -9.27
CA TYR A 33 9.52 10.72 -9.16
C TYR A 33 9.69 9.22 -8.93
N PHE A 34 10.85 8.78 -8.44
CA PHE A 34 11.05 7.43 -7.93
C PHE A 34 10.70 7.40 -6.44
N ARG A 35 9.44 7.04 -6.11
CA ARG A 35 8.88 7.16 -4.76
C ARG A 35 7.62 6.35 -4.54
N THR A 36 7.04 6.41 -3.34
CA THR A 36 5.70 5.89 -3.09
C THR A 36 4.60 6.87 -3.53
N LEU A 37 3.38 6.37 -3.75
CA LEU A 37 2.21 7.20 -4.05
C LEU A 37 1.97 8.24 -2.93
N HIS A 38 2.09 7.85 -1.66
CA HIS A 38 1.97 8.77 -0.53
C HIS A 38 3.03 9.87 -0.55
N SER A 39 4.27 9.54 -0.86
CA SER A 39 5.34 10.54 -0.99
C SER A 39 5.08 11.53 -2.15
N LEU A 40 4.45 11.06 -3.24
CA LEU A 40 3.99 11.94 -4.31
C LEU A 40 2.89 12.88 -3.81
N ALA A 41 1.85 12.33 -3.18
CA ALA A 41 0.74 13.10 -2.63
C ALA A 41 1.22 14.16 -1.64
N PHE A 42 2.03 13.76 -0.66
CA PHE A 42 2.62 14.65 0.34
C PHE A 42 3.28 15.88 -0.29
N ARG A 43 4.18 15.64 -1.27
CA ARG A 43 4.92 16.74 -1.94
C ARG A 43 4.02 17.60 -2.83
N ARG A 44 3.11 16.98 -3.58
CA ARG A 44 2.26 17.71 -4.54
C ARG A 44 1.17 18.53 -3.86
N LEU A 45 0.70 18.10 -2.71
CA LEU A 45 -0.24 18.85 -1.87
C LEU A 45 0.43 19.97 -1.08
N GLY A 46 1.78 19.92 -0.93
CA GLY A 46 2.53 20.88 -0.12
C GLY A 46 2.32 20.68 1.38
N ILE A 47 2.01 19.45 1.79
CA ILE A 47 1.80 19.09 3.20
C ILE A 47 3.14 19.20 3.94
N LYS A 48 3.11 19.77 5.14
CA LYS A 48 4.26 19.78 6.05
C LYS A 48 4.18 18.62 7.04
N LYS A 49 5.32 18.21 7.60
CA LYS A 49 5.35 17.10 8.58
C LYS A 49 4.47 17.37 9.81
N GLU A 50 4.42 18.61 10.25
CA GLU A 50 3.59 19.08 11.36
C GLU A 50 2.08 18.96 11.11
N ASP A 51 1.66 19.01 9.83
CA ASP A 51 0.25 18.91 9.44
C ASP A 51 -0.23 17.45 9.37
N VAL A 52 0.68 16.48 9.49
CA VAL A 52 0.33 15.06 9.45
C VAL A 52 -0.01 14.55 10.83
N MET A 53 -1.12 13.83 10.94
CA MET A 53 -1.49 13.16 12.19
C MET A 53 -0.42 12.15 12.60
N GLN A 54 0.10 12.29 13.80
CA GLN A 54 1.11 11.46 14.44
C GLN A 54 0.50 10.81 15.69
N ARG A 55 1.19 9.85 16.28
CA ARG A 55 0.79 9.16 17.52
C ARG A 55 0.29 10.12 18.60
N ARG A 56 1.01 11.21 18.87
CA ARG A 56 0.62 12.22 19.86
C ARG A 56 -0.77 12.82 19.62
N HIS A 57 -1.19 12.96 18.34
CA HIS A 57 -2.49 13.51 17.99
C HIS A 57 -3.62 12.51 18.25
N TYR A 58 -3.37 11.21 18.02
CA TYR A 58 -4.33 10.16 18.38
C TYR A 58 -4.44 10.00 19.88
N GLU A 59 -3.34 10.10 20.63
CA GLU A 59 -3.34 10.10 22.10
C GLU A 59 -4.11 11.30 22.65
N ASP A 60 -3.91 12.52 22.12
CA ASP A 60 -4.64 13.72 22.52
C ASP A 60 -6.14 13.62 22.21
N LEU A 61 -6.50 13.13 21.02
CA LEU A 61 -7.88 12.86 20.67
C LEU A 61 -8.50 11.84 21.63
N GLY A 62 -7.80 10.76 21.93
CA GLY A 62 -8.25 9.74 22.87
C GLY A 62 -8.50 10.32 24.28
N ASN A 63 -7.58 11.14 24.78
CA ASN A 63 -7.73 11.81 26.09
C ASN A 63 -8.93 12.77 26.13
N LYS A 64 -9.20 13.47 25.03
CA LYS A 64 -10.34 14.42 24.95
C LYS A 64 -11.70 13.73 24.82
N THR A 65 -11.74 12.57 24.22
CA THR A 65 -12.99 11.89 23.86
C THR A 65 -13.25 10.61 24.66
N GLY A 66 -12.27 10.12 25.40
CA GLY A 66 -12.35 8.87 26.17
C GLY A 66 -12.15 7.60 25.33
N TYR A 67 -11.78 7.73 24.04
CA TYR A 67 -11.47 6.56 23.21
C TYR A 67 -10.05 6.06 23.50
N ASN A 68 -9.91 4.74 23.56
CA ASN A 68 -8.58 4.12 23.58
C ASN A 68 -8.04 4.00 22.14
N LEU A 69 -7.21 4.96 21.75
CA LEU A 69 -6.62 5.04 20.42
C LEU A 69 -5.14 4.65 20.51
N ASP A 70 -4.86 3.40 20.17
CA ASP A 70 -3.49 2.90 19.99
C ASP A 70 -3.06 3.06 18.53
N TYR A 71 -1.92 3.69 18.32
CA TYR A 71 -1.38 3.97 17.00
C TYR A 71 0.10 3.62 16.96
N ASN A 72 0.50 2.73 16.07
CA ASN A 72 1.86 2.32 15.89
C ASN A 72 2.48 2.96 14.64
N GLU A 73 3.44 3.87 14.85
CA GLU A 73 4.11 4.62 13.77
C GLU A 73 5.12 3.78 12.98
N TYR A 74 5.59 2.67 13.52
CA TYR A 74 6.70 1.91 12.93
C TYR A 74 6.40 1.39 11.51
N ASP A 75 5.14 1.16 11.18
CA ASP A 75 4.76 0.63 9.87
C ASP A 75 4.50 1.71 8.82
N ASN A 76 4.32 2.98 9.21
CA ASN A 76 3.98 4.06 8.29
C ASN A 76 5.13 4.49 7.38
N GLU A 77 6.36 4.54 7.89
CA GLU A 77 7.50 5.04 7.11
C GLU A 77 7.92 4.06 6.01
N HIS A 78 7.63 2.77 6.18
CA HIS A 78 8.10 1.73 5.27
C HIS A 78 7.02 1.21 4.31
N THR A 79 5.79 1.06 4.77
CA THR A 79 4.71 0.42 4.00
C THR A 79 3.53 1.32 3.73
N GLY A 80 3.41 2.45 4.42
CA GLY A 80 2.20 3.26 4.41
C GLY A 80 1.04 2.61 5.16
N LEU A 81 1.28 1.46 5.76
CA LEU A 81 0.36 0.78 6.65
C LEU A 81 0.64 1.22 8.08
N PHE A 82 -0.39 1.30 8.88
CA PHE A 82 -0.21 1.40 10.31
C PHE A 82 -1.02 0.32 11.00
N THR A 83 -0.55 -0.09 12.16
CA THR A 83 -1.24 -1.05 12.99
C THR A 83 -1.88 -0.33 14.18
N THR A 84 -3.10 -0.71 14.51
CA THR A 84 -3.81 -0.22 15.67
C THR A 84 -4.61 -1.34 16.32
N LYS A 85 -4.69 -1.32 17.65
CA LYS A 85 -5.60 -2.18 18.42
C LYS A 85 -6.99 -1.57 18.57
N SER A 86 -7.16 -0.29 18.18
CA SER A 86 -8.45 0.38 18.19
C SER A 86 -9.27 -0.03 16.97
N ASP A 87 -10.33 -0.78 17.19
CA ASP A 87 -11.25 -1.16 16.10
C ASP A 87 -11.97 0.05 15.48
N LEU A 88 -12.27 1.10 16.25
CA LEU A 88 -12.84 2.35 15.71
C LEU A 88 -11.91 2.97 14.67
N LEU A 89 -10.64 3.11 15.01
CA LEU A 89 -9.64 3.68 14.09
C LEU A 89 -9.43 2.77 12.89
N ARG A 90 -9.35 1.45 13.09
CA ARG A 90 -9.19 0.45 12.04
C ARG A 90 -10.37 0.46 11.05
N ILE A 91 -11.62 0.54 11.54
CA ILE A 91 -12.82 0.63 10.70
C ILE A 91 -12.75 1.87 9.80
N VAL A 92 -12.44 3.03 10.36
CA VAL A 92 -12.38 4.29 9.59
C VAL A 92 -11.31 4.21 8.50
N GLN A 93 -10.15 3.65 8.80
CA GLN A 93 -9.06 3.56 7.84
C GLN A 93 -9.31 2.53 6.77
N MET A 94 -9.78 1.33 7.14
CA MET A 94 -10.15 0.32 6.16
C MET A 94 -11.25 0.80 5.23
N ALA A 95 -12.20 1.58 5.74
CA ALA A 95 -13.22 2.21 4.92
C ALA A 95 -12.62 3.12 3.84
N LYS A 96 -11.66 3.97 4.21
CA LYS A 96 -10.96 4.86 3.28
C LYS A 96 -10.11 4.08 2.27
N LEU A 97 -9.36 3.08 2.71
CA LEU A 97 -8.54 2.24 1.83
C LEU A 97 -9.39 1.47 0.80
N ARG A 98 -10.62 1.09 1.18
CA ARG A 98 -11.59 0.36 0.33
C ARG A 98 -12.57 1.26 -0.42
N ASN A 99 -12.46 2.58 -0.29
CA ASN A 99 -13.39 3.56 -0.87
C ASN A 99 -14.87 3.28 -0.53
N ILE A 100 -15.13 2.90 0.72
CA ILE A 100 -16.48 2.68 1.25
C ILE A 100 -16.72 3.56 2.48
N THR A 101 -17.99 3.65 2.92
CA THR A 101 -18.28 4.39 4.15
C THR A 101 -17.87 3.61 5.41
N PRO A 102 -17.56 4.28 6.52
CA PRO A 102 -17.28 3.62 7.80
C PRO A 102 -18.41 2.68 8.25
N GLU A 103 -19.67 3.03 7.99
CA GLU A 103 -20.82 2.19 8.32
C GLU A 103 -20.85 0.90 7.47
N ARG A 104 -20.47 1.00 6.18
CA ARG A 104 -20.37 -0.18 5.33
C ARG A 104 -19.24 -1.09 5.80
N GLN A 105 -18.10 -0.51 6.16
CA GLN A 105 -16.98 -1.27 6.73
C GLN A 105 -17.35 -1.95 8.05
N TYR A 106 -18.05 -1.25 8.93
CA TYR A 106 -18.58 -1.79 10.18
C TYR A 106 -19.48 -3.02 9.95
N ASN A 107 -20.37 -2.96 8.95
CA ASN A 107 -21.29 -4.05 8.62
C ASN A 107 -20.58 -5.30 8.06
N LEU A 108 -19.32 -5.23 7.66
CA LEU A 108 -18.51 -6.40 7.28
C LEU A 108 -18.11 -7.26 8.50
N LYS A 109 -18.31 -6.74 9.73
CA LYS A 109 -18.04 -7.43 11.00
C LYS A 109 -16.58 -7.93 11.13
N GLU A 110 -15.66 -7.17 10.59
CA GLU A 110 -14.21 -7.44 10.66
C GLU A 110 -13.57 -6.81 11.93
N HIS A 111 -14.36 -6.46 12.94
CA HIS A 111 -13.92 -5.91 14.23
C HIS A 111 -14.16 -6.92 15.36
N THR A 112 -13.35 -6.83 16.40
CA THR A 112 -13.36 -7.76 17.53
C THR A 112 -13.98 -7.16 18.80
N GLN A 113 -13.97 -5.83 18.93
CA GLN A 113 -14.53 -5.12 20.06
C GLN A 113 -16.04 -4.94 19.90
N ASP A 114 -16.75 -4.90 21.02
CA ASP A 114 -18.18 -4.60 21.03
C ASP A 114 -18.39 -3.09 20.84
N ILE A 115 -18.52 -2.69 19.58
CA ILE A 115 -18.69 -1.31 19.13
C ILE A 115 -20.09 -1.14 18.56
N THR A 116 -20.81 -0.14 19.01
CA THR A 116 -22.09 0.22 18.40
C THR A 116 -21.89 1.15 17.20
N ILE A 117 -22.83 1.10 16.27
CA ILE A 117 -22.82 2.02 15.10
C ILE A 117 -22.89 3.51 15.53
N GLN A 118 -23.50 3.79 16.68
CA GLN A 118 -23.55 5.15 17.21
C GLN A 118 -22.19 5.63 17.71
N GLN A 119 -21.46 4.76 18.41
CA GLN A 119 -20.07 5.04 18.81
C GLN A 119 -19.17 5.28 17.62
N LEU A 120 -19.29 4.47 16.56
CA LEU A 120 -18.55 4.69 15.32
C LEU A 120 -18.86 6.05 14.70
N LYS A 121 -20.13 6.41 14.55
CA LYS A 121 -20.54 7.70 13.98
C LYS A 121 -20.02 8.88 14.79
N GLN A 122 -20.09 8.78 16.13
CA GLN A 122 -19.56 9.82 17.02
C GLN A 122 -18.04 9.92 16.85
N PHE A 123 -17.31 8.79 16.85
CA PHE A 123 -15.86 8.77 16.63
C PHE A 123 -15.46 9.40 15.30
N VAL A 124 -16.17 9.07 14.20
CA VAL A 124 -15.91 9.68 12.88
C VAL A 124 -16.09 11.20 12.93
N SER A 125 -17.14 11.67 13.61
CA SER A 125 -17.38 13.10 13.79
C SER A 125 -16.26 13.77 14.57
N ASP A 126 -15.87 13.18 15.70
CA ASP A 126 -14.84 13.71 16.60
C ASP A 126 -13.46 13.73 15.91
N LEU A 127 -13.10 12.66 15.19
CA LEU A 127 -11.85 12.58 14.42
C LEU A 127 -11.80 13.65 13.31
N ASN A 128 -12.90 13.84 12.58
CA ASN A 128 -12.96 14.84 11.52
C ASN A 128 -12.92 16.26 12.09
N GLN A 129 -13.62 16.52 13.20
CA GLN A 129 -13.58 17.82 13.86
C GLN A 129 -12.17 18.11 14.39
N TYR A 130 -11.54 17.14 15.04
CA TYR A 130 -10.16 17.27 15.53
C TYR A 130 -9.19 17.62 14.40
N LYS A 131 -9.25 16.89 13.28
CA LYS A 131 -8.40 17.20 12.11
C LYS A 131 -8.64 18.61 11.59
N LYS A 132 -9.87 19.06 11.56
CA LYS A 132 -10.24 20.41 11.12
C LYS A 132 -9.72 21.48 12.09
N ASP A 133 -9.89 21.30 13.39
CA ASP A 133 -9.49 22.28 14.41
C ASP A 133 -7.98 22.51 14.46
N TYR A 134 -7.21 21.44 14.19
CA TYR A 134 -5.75 21.48 14.22
C TYR A 134 -5.11 21.54 12.80
N THR A 135 -5.92 21.65 11.76
CA THR A 135 -5.46 21.66 10.35
C THR A 135 -4.60 20.44 10.02
N LEU A 136 -5.04 19.26 10.47
CA LEU A 136 -4.32 18.01 10.32
C LEU A 136 -4.90 17.15 9.18
N ILE A 137 -4.03 16.36 8.59
CA ILE A 137 -4.38 15.35 7.59
C ILE A 137 -3.82 13.99 8.03
N ASP A 138 -4.60 12.93 7.92
CA ASP A 138 -4.08 11.58 8.15
C ASP A 138 -3.52 10.97 6.84
N PHE A 139 -2.85 9.86 7.01
CA PHE A 139 -2.13 9.22 5.91
C PHE A 139 -3.07 8.78 4.76
N THR A 140 -4.25 8.27 5.10
CA THR A 140 -5.23 7.85 4.09
C THR A 140 -5.91 9.02 3.40
N ASP A 141 -6.08 10.16 4.08
CA ASP A 141 -6.65 11.37 3.49
C ASP A 141 -5.75 11.97 2.40
N MET A 142 -4.42 11.81 2.51
CA MET A 142 -3.48 12.33 1.51
C MET A 142 -3.78 11.80 0.10
N ILE A 143 -4.12 10.52 -0.01
CA ILE A 143 -4.47 9.89 -1.29
C ILE A 143 -5.75 10.52 -1.86
N THR A 144 -6.79 10.62 -1.04
CA THR A 144 -8.07 11.19 -1.44
C THR A 144 -7.95 12.66 -1.86
N GLU A 145 -7.23 13.45 -1.06
CA GLU A 145 -7.01 14.88 -1.37
C GLU A 145 -6.14 15.09 -2.61
N PHE A 146 -5.16 14.21 -2.85
CA PHE A 146 -4.38 14.26 -4.09
C PHE A 146 -5.28 14.05 -5.32
N ILE A 147 -6.15 13.04 -5.29
CA ILE A 147 -7.09 12.76 -6.39
C ILE A 147 -7.99 13.98 -6.64
N LYS A 148 -8.61 14.53 -5.58
CA LYS A 148 -9.49 15.70 -5.68
C LYS A 148 -8.77 16.95 -6.18
N SER A 149 -7.50 17.13 -5.82
CA SER A 149 -6.74 18.35 -6.17
C SER A 149 -6.33 18.42 -7.62
N ASP A 150 -6.38 17.32 -8.35
CA ASP A 150 -5.92 17.18 -9.74
C ASP A 150 -4.46 17.62 -9.98
N LYS A 151 -3.62 17.57 -8.93
CA LYS A 151 -2.22 18.02 -8.96
C LYS A 151 -1.25 16.96 -9.50
N SER A 152 -1.75 15.94 -10.22
CA SER A 152 -0.91 14.93 -10.83
C SER A 152 0.04 15.56 -11.87
N PRO A 153 1.35 15.29 -11.80
CA PRO A 153 2.25 15.65 -12.88
C PRO A 153 1.87 14.90 -14.15
N LYS A 154 2.11 15.53 -15.32
CA LYS A 154 2.08 14.79 -16.59
C LYS A 154 3.39 14.03 -16.73
N PHE A 155 3.29 12.74 -17.03
CA PHE A 155 4.42 11.85 -17.30
C PHE A 155 4.37 11.36 -18.75
N ASP A 156 5.54 11.08 -19.32
CA ASP A 156 5.63 10.37 -20.59
C ASP A 156 5.46 8.87 -20.33
N VAL A 157 6.09 8.38 -19.25
CA VAL A 157 6.04 6.96 -18.85
C VAL A 157 5.84 6.85 -17.35
N VAL A 158 4.99 5.92 -16.93
CA VAL A 158 4.79 5.56 -15.53
C VAL A 158 5.02 4.07 -15.32
N PHE A 159 5.78 3.74 -14.28
CA PHE A 159 5.92 2.40 -13.73
C PHE A 159 5.24 2.32 -12.37
N ILE A 160 4.43 1.30 -12.17
CA ILE A 160 3.83 0.95 -10.88
C ILE A 160 4.32 -0.44 -10.51
N ASP A 161 5.09 -0.54 -9.43
CA ASP A 161 5.73 -1.77 -8.98
C ASP A 161 5.13 -2.24 -7.67
N GLU A 162 5.14 -3.55 -7.41
CA GLU A 162 4.47 -4.22 -6.30
C GLU A 162 2.97 -3.87 -6.26
N ALA A 163 2.34 -3.83 -7.43
CA ALA A 163 0.98 -3.34 -7.60
C ALA A 163 -0.08 -4.21 -6.90
N GLN A 164 0.20 -5.49 -6.63
CA GLN A 164 -0.68 -6.39 -5.89
C GLN A 164 -0.93 -5.95 -4.43
N ASP A 165 -0.06 -5.09 -3.90
CA ASP A 165 -0.17 -4.60 -2.52
C ASP A 165 -0.90 -3.26 -2.39
N LEU A 166 -1.30 -2.65 -3.50
CA LEU A 166 -2.03 -1.39 -3.49
C LEU A 166 -3.46 -1.57 -2.97
N SER A 167 -3.91 -0.66 -2.11
CA SER A 167 -5.31 -0.54 -1.72
C SER A 167 -6.15 0.04 -2.86
N LEU A 168 -7.49 -0.10 -2.77
CA LEU A 168 -8.38 0.44 -3.79
C LEU A 168 -8.23 1.97 -3.95
N SER A 169 -8.06 2.71 -2.85
CA SER A 169 -7.79 4.16 -2.93
C SER A 169 -6.46 4.48 -3.60
N GLN A 170 -5.42 3.67 -3.39
CA GLN A 170 -4.13 3.83 -4.08
C GLN A 170 -4.24 3.47 -5.57
N TRP A 171 -5.06 2.47 -5.92
CA TRP A 171 -5.39 2.17 -7.32
C TRP A 171 -6.08 3.36 -8.00
N ASP A 172 -7.03 4.04 -7.34
CA ASP A 172 -7.68 5.22 -7.89
C ASP A 172 -6.70 6.38 -8.06
N MET A 173 -5.78 6.57 -7.11
CA MET A 173 -4.70 7.53 -7.28
C MET A 173 -3.79 7.17 -8.47
N ALA A 174 -3.40 5.91 -8.59
CA ALA A 174 -2.60 5.43 -9.71
C ALA A 174 -3.30 5.66 -11.05
N ARG A 175 -4.61 5.37 -11.14
CA ARG A 175 -5.45 5.67 -12.32
C ARG A 175 -5.43 7.17 -12.65
N SER A 176 -5.60 8.05 -11.68
CA SER A 176 -5.57 9.50 -11.90
C SER A 176 -4.22 10.01 -12.46
N ILE A 177 -3.15 9.25 -12.26
CA ILE A 177 -1.82 9.53 -12.80
C ILE A 177 -1.70 9.00 -14.23
N TRP A 178 -2.03 7.73 -14.46
CA TRP A 178 -1.80 7.11 -15.76
C TRP A 178 -2.80 7.55 -16.84
N ASP A 179 -4.01 7.98 -16.48
CA ASP A 179 -4.98 8.51 -17.44
C ASP A 179 -4.46 9.78 -18.19
N LYS A 180 -3.38 10.38 -17.65
CA LYS A 180 -2.68 11.53 -18.22
C LYS A 180 -1.30 11.18 -18.78
N THR A 181 -0.98 9.88 -18.85
CA THR A 181 0.34 9.35 -19.21
C THR A 181 0.26 8.65 -20.56
N GLN A 182 1.31 8.74 -21.37
CA GLN A 182 1.36 8.10 -22.67
C GLN A 182 1.50 6.57 -22.55
N ASP A 183 2.48 6.12 -21.75
CA ASP A 183 2.76 4.70 -21.54
C ASP A 183 2.77 4.36 -20.05
N THR A 184 2.06 3.29 -19.68
CA THR A 184 2.00 2.81 -18.29
C THR A 184 2.38 1.34 -18.22
N PHE A 185 3.28 1.02 -17.29
CA PHE A 185 3.72 -0.33 -16.99
C PHE A 185 3.35 -0.66 -15.54
N ILE A 186 2.61 -1.75 -15.35
CA ILE A 186 2.19 -2.23 -14.05
C ILE A 186 2.88 -3.56 -13.81
N ALA A 187 3.66 -3.67 -12.74
CA ALA A 187 4.36 -4.87 -12.34
C ALA A 187 3.87 -5.34 -10.96
N GLY A 188 3.79 -6.64 -10.78
CA GLY A 188 3.39 -7.24 -9.52
C GLY A 188 3.29 -8.76 -9.62
N ASP A 189 3.05 -9.39 -8.50
CA ASP A 189 2.84 -10.83 -8.39
C ASP A 189 1.69 -11.12 -7.43
N ASP A 190 0.52 -11.46 -7.98
CA ASP A 190 -0.68 -11.74 -7.20
C ASP A 190 -0.52 -12.93 -6.22
N ASP A 191 0.42 -13.86 -6.48
CA ASP A 191 0.76 -14.93 -5.54
C ASP A 191 1.51 -14.42 -4.30
N GLN A 192 2.04 -13.18 -4.34
CA GLN A 192 2.71 -12.52 -3.22
C GLN A 192 1.81 -11.50 -2.49
N ALA A 193 0.53 -11.42 -2.82
CA ALA A 193 -0.43 -10.49 -2.21
C ALA A 193 -0.79 -10.89 -0.76
N ILE A 194 0.10 -10.60 0.18
CA ILE A 194 -0.05 -10.94 1.61
C ILE A 194 -0.65 -9.81 2.46
N PHE A 195 -0.89 -8.62 1.90
CA PHE A 195 -1.37 -7.44 2.62
C PHE A 195 -2.88 -7.19 2.49
N ARG A 196 -3.69 -8.19 2.09
CA ARG A 196 -5.17 -8.07 2.05
C ARG A 196 -5.76 -7.63 3.40
N TRP A 197 -5.23 -8.12 4.50
CA TRP A 197 -5.63 -7.75 5.87
C TRP A 197 -5.39 -6.27 6.18
N ALA A 198 -4.47 -5.63 5.45
CA ALA A 198 -4.12 -4.22 5.58
C ALA A 198 -4.74 -3.35 4.47
N GLY A 199 -5.69 -3.89 3.71
CA GLY A 199 -6.47 -3.16 2.71
C GLY A 199 -5.98 -3.29 1.27
N ALA A 200 -4.96 -4.13 0.98
CA ALA A 200 -4.55 -4.39 -0.40
C ALA A 200 -5.68 -5.02 -1.21
N ASP A 201 -5.86 -4.54 -2.43
CA ASP A 201 -6.89 -4.99 -3.38
C ASP A 201 -6.25 -5.68 -4.59
N VAL A 202 -5.94 -6.95 -4.41
CA VAL A 202 -5.32 -7.77 -5.47
C VAL A 202 -6.27 -7.98 -6.65
N ASP A 203 -7.57 -7.88 -6.45
CA ASP A 203 -8.55 -8.06 -7.51
C ASP A 203 -8.42 -6.94 -8.55
N SER A 204 -8.14 -5.72 -8.14
CA SER A 204 -7.77 -4.63 -9.04
C SER A 204 -6.51 -4.93 -9.86
N PHE A 205 -5.53 -5.65 -9.32
CA PHE A 205 -4.35 -6.07 -10.08
C PHE A 205 -4.69 -7.16 -11.11
N ILE A 206 -5.40 -8.21 -10.69
CA ILE A 206 -5.77 -9.36 -11.54
C ILE A 206 -6.65 -8.94 -12.72
N THR A 207 -7.51 -7.95 -12.53
CA THR A 207 -8.47 -7.49 -13.54
C THR A 207 -7.93 -6.41 -14.48
N GLN A 208 -6.65 -6.03 -14.37
CA GLN A 208 -6.06 -5.06 -15.29
C GLN A 208 -6.10 -5.58 -16.73
N THR A 209 -6.41 -4.68 -17.65
CA THR A 209 -6.43 -4.96 -19.09
C THR A 209 -5.17 -4.39 -19.75
N GLY A 210 -4.73 -5.05 -20.83
CA GLY A 210 -3.55 -4.60 -21.59
C GLY A 210 -2.70 -5.76 -22.07
N LYS A 211 -1.49 -5.45 -22.52
CA LYS A 211 -0.52 -6.46 -22.94
C LYS A 211 0.16 -7.06 -21.71
N ILE A 212 -0.09 -8.33 -21.46
CA ILE A 212 0.51 -9.06 -20.34
C ILE A 212 1.83 -9.69 -20.78
N MET A 213 2.85 -9.49 -19.95
CA MET A 213 4.16 -10.15 -20.08
C MET A 213 4.48 -10.85 -18.76
N GLN A 214 4.85 -12.13 -18.85
CA GLN A 214 5.25 -12.91 -17.68
C GLN A 214 6.77 -13.02 -17.62
N LEU A 215 7.34 -12.79 -16.42
CA LEU A 215 8.74 -13.06 -16.13
C LEU A 215 8.85 -14.48 -15.57
N THR A 216 9.06 -15.44 -16.45
CA THR A 216 8.97 -16.88 -16.13
C THR A 216 10.20 -17.45 -15.43
N GLN A 217 11.35 -16.79 -15.49
CA GLN A 217 12.60 -17.30 -14.91
C GLN A 217 12.93 -16.64 -13.58
N SER A 218 12.99 -17.43 -12.51
CA SER A 218 13.53 -17.02 -11.24
C SER A 218 15.05 -17.26 -11.16
N TYR A 219 15.79 -16.22 -10.79
CA TYR A 219 17.24 -16.30 -10.54
C TYR A 219 17.58 -16.38 -9.04
N ARG A 220 16.55 -16.37 -8.18
CA ARG A 220 16.70 -16.43 -6.71
C ARG A 220 16.34 -17.80 -6.15
N ILE A 221 15.26 -18.38 -6.61
CA ILE A 221 14.57 -19.52 -5.95
C ILE A 221 15.14 -20.85 -6.46
N PRO A 222 15.68 -21.71 -5.56
CA PRO A 222 16.12 -23.06 -5.93
C PRO A 222 14.93 -24.02 -6.11
N GLN A 223 15.17 -25.16 -6.76
CA GLN A 223 14.14 -26.14 -7.12
C GLN A 223 13.27 -26.58 -5.95
N VAL A 224 13.89 -26.99 -4.84
CA VAL A 224 13.17 -27.50 -3.65
C VAL A 224 12.20 -26.46 -3.09
N VAL A 225 12.61 -25.19 -3.05
CA VAL A 225 11.75 -24.09 -2.56
C VAL A 225 10.62 -23.84 -3.54
N HIS A 226 10.91 -23.87 -4.85
CA HIS A 226 9.91 -23.74 -5.91
C HIS A 226 8.82 -24.81 -5.81
N ASP A 227 9.22 -26.08 -5.61
CA ASP A 227 8.29 -27.22 -5.56
C ASP A 227 7.33 -27.11 -4.36
N ILE A 228 7.83 -26.62 -3.21
CA ILE A 228 6.99 -26.38 -2.01
C ILE A 228 6.07 -25.20 -2.25
N ALA A 229 6.61 -24.08 -2.71
CA ALA A 229 5.83 -22.86 -2.98
C ALA A 229 4.72 -23.15 -4.00
N SER A 230 5.02 -23.89 -5.07
CA SER A 230 4.03 -24.26 -6.09
C SER A 230 2.88 -25.08 -5.55
N LYS A 231 3.14 -26.00 -4.59
CA LYS A 231 2.08 -26.77 -3.93
C LYS A 231 1.15 -25.90 -3.08
N ILE A 232 1.68 -24.84 -2.48
CA ILE A 232 0.90 -23.89 -1.67
C ILE A 232 0.10 -22.97 -2.60
N ILE A 233 0.75 -22.37 -3.57
CA ILE A 233 0.18 -21.40 -4.52
C ILE A 233 -0.98 -22.03 -5.32
N ASN A 234 -0.86 -23.29 -5.73
CA ASN A 234 -1.92 -23.99 -6.46
C ASN A 234 -3.23 -24.19 -5.68
N LYS A 235 -3.24 -23.89 -4.36
CA LYS A 235 -4.47 -23.87 -3.56
C LYS A 235 -5.21 -22.52 -3.63
N ILE A 236 -4.58 -21.47 -4.15
CA ILE A 236 -5.19 -20.16 -4.31
C ILE A 236 -6.14 -20.22 -5.50
N GLN A 237 -7.41 -19.91 -5.29
CA GLN A 237 -8.45 -19.96 -6.33
C GLN A 237 -8.44 -18.72 -7.23
N ASN A 238 -8.25 -17.53 -6.66
CA ASN A 238 -8.27 -16.27 -7.39
C ASN A 238 -6.83 -15.80 -7.65
N ARG A 239 -6.30 -16.20 -8.79
CA ARG A 239 -4.93 -15.86 -9.25
C ARG A 239 -4.85 -15.87 -10.77
N LEU A 240 -3.88 -15.14 -11.31
CA LEU A 240 -3.53 -15.22 -12.73
C LEU A 240 -2.81 -16.53 -13.03
N PRO A 241 -3.18 -17.25 -14.10
CA PRO A 241 -2.41 -18.39 -14.57
C PRO A 241 -1.00 -17.95 -14.96
N LYS A 242 0.02 -18.55 -14.36
CA LYS A 242 1.41 -18.24 -14.69
C LYS A 242 2.30 -19.46 -14.50
N GLU A 243 3.31 -19.51 -15.35
CA GLU A 243 4.39 -20.47 -15.25
C GLU A 243 5.64 -19.74 -14.77
N TRP A 244 6.34 -20.31 -13.81
CA TRP A 244 7.64 -19.81 -13.40
C TRP A 244 8.59 -20.99 -13.17
N ARG A 245 9.86 -20.75 -13.43
CA ARG A 245 10.90 -21.76 -13.37
C ARG A 245 11.94 -21.38 -12.33
N PRO A 246 12.36 -22.31 -11.47
CA PRO A 246 13.42 -22.07 -10.51
C PRO A 246 14.77 -21.94 -11.20
N LYS A 247 15.78 -21.49 -10.47
CA LYS A 247 17.16 -21.63 -10.92
C LYS A 247 17.57 -23.11 -10.94
N THR A 248 18.65 -23.44 -11.66
CA THR A 248 19.13 -24.81 -11.84
C THR A 248 19.62 -25.50 -10.57
N GLN A 249 19.96 -24.71 -9.51
CA GLN A 249 20.40 -25.27 -8.22
C GLN A 249 19.24 -25.97 -7.50
N ARG A 250 19.50 -27.18 -7.01
CA ARG A 250 18.50 -27.96 -6.29
C ARG A 250 18.07 -27.32 -4.97
N GLY A 251 19.01 -26.76 -4.21
CA GLY A 251 18.77 -26.26 -2.85
C GLY A 251 18.76 -27.39 -1.82
N LEU A 252 18.59 -27.01 -0.54
CA LEU A 252 18.48 -27.92 0.60
C LEU A 252 17.19 -27.62 1.37
N LEU A 253 16.50 -28.66 1.81
CA LEU A 253 15.39 -28.63 2.75
C LEU A 253 15.75 -29.49 3.95
N SER A 254 15.68 -28.92 5.14
CA SER A 254 15.88 -29.64 6.40
C SER A 254 14.64 -29.49 7.27
N TYR A 255 14.27 -30.55 7.95
CA TYR A 255 13.19 -30.55 8.93
C TYR A 255 13.81 -30.57 10.33
N TYR A 256 13.29 -29.74 11.21
CA TYR A 256 13.68 -29.69 12.61
C TYR A 256 12.41 -29.95 13.45
N ASP A 257 12.53 -30.81 14.42
CA ASP A 257 11.41 -31.18 15.31
C ASP A 257 11.18 -30.12 16.41
N ASP A 258 12.21 -29.31 16.73
CA ASP A 258 12.14 -28.25 17.72
C ASP A 258 12.65 -26.91 17.13
N PHE A 259 11.84 -25.87 17.28
CA PHE A 259 12.30 -24.48 17.17
C PHE A 259 12.85 -24.08 18.55
N GLU A 260 14.14 -24.19 18.78
CA GLU A 260 14.77 -23.42 19.85
C GLU A 260 14.65 -21.92 19.48
N GLN A 261 13.90 -21.20 20.32
CA GLN A 261 13.68 -19.75 20.20
C GLN A 261 14.92 -18.95 20.56
#